data_99fc04108dc8e19996cc536eb579576b
#
_entry.id   99fc04108dc8e19996cc536eb579576b
#
_cell.length_a   1.000
_cell.length_b   1.000
_cell.length_c   1.000
_cell.angle_alpha   90.00
_cell.angle_beta   90.00
_cell.angle_gamma   90.00
#
_symmetry.space_group_name_H-M   'P 1'
#
loop_
_entity.id
_entity.type
_entity.pdbx_description
1 polymer ?
#
loop_
_entity_poly.entity_id
_entity_poly.type
_entity_poly.pdbx_seq_one_letter_code
_entity_poly.pdbx_strand_id
1 'polypeptide(L)'
;MEIQLEENIPLNDADLKHIEIQEKGFKKVLPMVLGGSVFLLMAFTALLLKHHFADFKYYDYILFVGAGFAIYGFCYCFAWMVMSYDSANWKKDREEGKNKLISVVINRDKTEHAEYLTFAGPAKNEKIRIRVKPEDYSRYAIGTKVSVIYLKFSKEALEILNMD
;
A
#
# COMPACT_ATOMS: atom_id res chain seq x y z
N MET A 1 0.22 31.85 10.17
CA MET A 1 1.06 31.06 9.26
C MET A 1 0.29 30.89 7.97
N GLU A 2 0.89 31.26 6.86
CA GLU A 2 0.28 31.08 5.55
C GLU A 2 0.57 29.63 5.09
N ILE A 3 -0.49 28.87 4.86
CA ILE A 3 -0.40 27.52 4.31
C ILE A 3 -0.32 27.67 2.79
N GLN A 4 0.68 27.08 2.16
CA GLN A 4 0.88 27.18 0.72
C GLN A 4 0.79 25.81 0.11
N LEU A 5 -0.05 25.65 -0.91
CA LEU A 5 -0.20 24.44 -1.70
C LEU A 5 0.13 24.76 -3.16
N GLU A 6 1.14 24.10 -3.67
CA GLU A 6 1.51 24.11 -5.09
C GLU A 6 1.13 22.76 -5.68
N GLU A 7 0.25 22.78 -6.68
CA GLU A 7 -0.30 21.56 -7.28
C GLU A 7 0.31 21.27 -8.65
N ASN A 8 0.22 20.01 -9.06
CA ASN A 8 0.56 19.53 -10.40
C ASN A 8 2.03 19.81 -10.80
N ILE A 9 2.94 19.68 -9.87
CA ILE A 9 4.37 19.75 -10.14
C ILE A 9 4.77 18.49 -10.92
N PRO A 10 5.48 18.61 -12.06
CA PRO A 10 5.88 17.46 -12.85
C PRO A 10 6.77 16.51 -12.04
N LEU A 11 6.58 15.21 -12.26
CA LEU A 11 7.43 14.19 -11.66
C LEU A 11 8.82 14.19 -12.32
N ASN A 12 9.84 13.98 -11.51
CA ASN A 12 11.18 13.75 -12.01
C ASN A 12 11.45 12.24 -12.24
N ASP A 13 12.56 11.89 -12.86
CA ASP A 13 12.92 10.49 -13.16
C ASP A 13 13.02 9.62 -11.90
N ALA A 14 13.44 10.19 -10.77
CA ALA A 14 13.52 9.47 -9.50
C ALA A 14 12.13 9.16 -8.94
N ASP A 15 11.18 10.08 -9.05
CA ASP A 15 9.79 9.89 -8.64
C ASP A 15 9.11 8.80 -9.49
N LEU A 16 9.30 8.87 -10.82
CA LEU A 16 8.78 7.86 -11.75
C LEU A 16 9.33 6.47 -11.45
N LYS A 17 10.63 6.37 -11.17
CA LYS A 17 11.28 5.12 -10.79
C LYS A 17 10.74 4.59 -9.46
N HIS A 18 10.47 5.46 -8.50
CA HIS A 18 9.87 5.09 -7.22
C HIS A 18 8.51 4.44 -7.42
N ILE A 19 7.60 5.06 -8.19
CA ILE A 19 6.30 4.52 -8.53
C ILE A 19 6.42 3.18 -9.27
N GLU A 20 7.35 3.07 -10.21
CA GLU A 20 7.56 1.86 -11.00
C GLU A 20 8.04 0.68 -10.13
N ILE A 21 8.95 0.92 -9.19
CA ILE A 21 9.44 -0.10 -8.25
C ILE A 21 8.31 -0.61 -7.36
N GLN A 22 7.47 0.29 -6.84
CA GLN A 22 6.30 -0.05 -6.04
C GLN A 22 5.34 -0.94 -6.84
N GLU A 23 4.96 -0.51 -8.03
CA GLU A 23 4.01 -1.22 -8.89
C GLU A 23 4.53 -2.61 -9.31
N LYS A 24 5.78 -2.71 -9.78
CA LYS A 24 6.40 -3.98 -10.21
C LYS A 24 6.64 -4.91 -9.03
N GLY A 25 7.05 -4.37 -7.89
CA GLY A 25 7.31 -5.14 -6.67
C GLY A 25 6.06 -5.92 -6.24
N PHE A 26 4.94 -5.24 -6.16
CA PHE A 26 3.66 -5.86 -5.80
C PHE A 26 3.24 -6.96 -6.79
N LYS A 27 3.25 -6.66 -8.09
CA LYS A 27 2.83 -7.62 -9.14
C LYS A 27 3.66 -8.90 -9.15
N LYS A 28 4.94 -8.82 -8.80
CA LYS A 28 5.84 -9.99 -8.78
C LYS A 28 5.72 -10.81 -7.50
N VAL A 29 5.62 -10.16 -6.36
CA VAL A 29 5.67 -10.81 -5.04
C VAL A 29 4.32 -11.44 -4.68
N LEU A 30 3.21 -10.82 -5.04
CA LEU A 30 1.86 -11.26 -4.68
C LEU A 30 1.55 -12.71 -5.06
N PRO A 31 1.70 -13.16 -6.33
CA PRO A 31 1.36 -14.54 -6.70
C PRO A 31 2.25 -15.56 -5.98
N MET A 32 3.51 -15.21 -5.71
CA MET A 32 4.46 -16.08 -5.02
C MET A 32 4.08 -16.25 -3.54
N VAL A 33 3.73 -15.16 -2.86
CA VAL A 33 3.32 -15.20 -1.44
C VAL A 33 1.99 -15.93 -1.29
N LEU A 34 1.00 -15.63 -2.13
CA LEU A 34 -0.30 -16.33 -2.10
C LEU A 34 -0.16 -17.82 -2.41
N GLY A 35 0.61 -18.17 -3.43
CA GLY A 35 0.85 -19.58 -3.78
C GLY A 35 1.53 -20.33 -2.65
N GLY A 36 2.56 -19.75 -2.05
CA GLY A 36 3.25 -20.32 -0.89
C GLY A 36 2.33 -20.50 0.32
N SER A 37 1.49 -19.50 0.62
CA SER A 37 0.55 -19.56 1.74
C SER A 37 -0.51 -20.64 1.55
N VAL A 38 -1.09 -20.75 0.36
CA VAL A 38 -2.08 -21.80 0.05
C VAL A 38 -1.44 -23.17 0.07
N PHE A 39 -0.22 -23.32 -0.47
CA PHE A 39 0.52 -24.58 -0.40
C PHE A 39 0.77 -25.03 1.05
N LEU A 40 1.22 -24.13 1.92
CA LEU A 40 1.41 -24.41 3.34
C LEU A 40 0.11 -24.78 4.05
N LEU A 41 -1.00 -24.08 3.74
CA LEU A 41 -2.31 -24.41 4.28
C LEU A 41 -2.74 -25.81 3.87
N MET A 42 -2.60 -26.18 2.61
CA MET A 42 -2.94 -27.51 2.11
C MET A 42 -2.07 -28.59 2.71
N ALA A 43 -0.75 -28.36 2.81
CA ALA A 43 0.18 -29.29 3.44
C ALA A 43 -0.17 -29.53 4.93
N PHE A 44 -0.50 -28.46 5.66
CA PHE A 44 -0.93 -28.55 7.05
C PHE A 44 -2.27 -29.31 7.18
N THR A 45 -3.25 -29.02 6.31
CA THR A 45 -4.52 -29.76 6.27
C THR A 45 -4.31 -31.23 5.96
N ALA A 46 -3.42 -31.56 5.03
CA ALA A 46 -3.07 -32.94 4.72
C ALA A 46 -2.46 -33.66 5.92
N LEU A 47 -1.58 -32.99 6.69
CA LEU A 47 -1.00 -33.55 7.92
C LEU A 47 -2.07 -33.83 8.99
N LEU A 48 -3.04 -32.94 9.17
CA LEU A 48 -4.14 -33.14 10.11
C LEU A 48 -5.05 -34.31 9.69
N LEU A 49 -5.29 -34.45 8.41
CA LEU A 49 -6.20 -35.47 7.85
C LEU A 49 -5.47 -36.78 7.49
N LYS A 50 -4.18 -36.93 7.82
CA LYS A 50 -3.34 -38.06 7.37
C LYS A 50 -3.98 -39.44 7.62
N HIS A 51 -4.74 -39.64 8.70
CA HIS A 51 -5.40 -40.86 9.03
C HIS A 51 -6.62 -41.16 8.15
N HIS A 52 -7.26 -40.12 7.60
CA HIS A 52 -8.39 -40.22 6.70
C HIS A 52 -7.98 -40.42 5.23
N PHE A 53 -6.74 -40.04 4.87
CA PHE A 53 -6.26 -40.17 3.49
C PHE A 53 -6.20 -41.62 3.00
N ALA A 54 -6.05 -42.60 3.92
CA ALA A 54 -6.08 -44.02 3.59
C ALA A 54 -7.44 -44.49 3.05
N ASP A 55 -8.53 -43.78 3.44
CA ASP A 55 -9.90 -44.09 3.05
C ASP A 55 -10.36 -43.27 1.84
N PHE A 56 -9.52 -42.34 1.36
CA PHE A 56 -9.85 -41.46 0.25
C PHE A 56 -9.98 -42.26 -1.05
N LYS A 57 -11.05 -42.00 -1.77
CA LYS A 57 -11.24 -42.44 -3.15
C LYS A 57 -10.63 -41.42 -4.10
N TYR A 58 -10.44 -41.82 -5.35
CA TYR A 58 -9.82 -40.97 -6.37
C TYR A 58 -10.47 -39.54 -6.48
N TYR A 59 -11.78 -39.47 -6.38
CA TYR A 59 -12.49 -38.18 -6.46
C TYR A 59 -12.26 -37.28 -5.23
N ASP A 60 -11.96 -37.82 -4.06
CA ASP A 60 -11.68 -37.05 -2.83
C ASP A 60 -10.35 -36.29 -2.97
N TYR A 61 -9.34 -36.89 -3.60
CA TYR A 61 -8.09 -36.20 -3.94
C TYR A 61 -8.32 -35.06 -4.92
N ILE A 62 -9.16 -35.26 -5.96
CA ILE A 62 -9.50 -34.22 -6.92
C ILE A 62 -10.21 -33.07 -6.22
N LEU A 63 -11.17 -33.35 -5.32
CA LEU A 63 -11.88 -32.34 -4.55
C LEU A 63 -10.92 -31.57 -3.63
N PHE A 64 -10.00 -32.26 -2.96
CA PHE A 64 -9.01 -31.62 -2.07
C PHE A 64 -8.12 -30.64 -2.84
N VAL A 65 -7.56 -31.08 -3.97
CA VAL A 65 -6.72 -30.23 -4.83
C VAL A 65 -7.54 -29.10 -5.44
N GLY A 66 -8.76 -29.40 -5.90
CA GLY A 66 -9.70 -28.41 -6.45
C GLY A 66 -10.06 -27.31 -5.44
N ALA A 67 -10.25 -27.68 -4.18
CA ALA A 67 -10.50 -26.71 -3.09
C ALA A 67 -9.29 -25.78 -2.90
N GLY A 68 -8.06 -26.30 -2.96
CA GLY A 68 -6.85 -25.48 -2.90
C GLY A 68 -6.77 -24.46 -4.03
N PHE A 69 -7.06 -24.88 -5.27
CA PHE A 69 -7.10 -23.97 -6.40
C PHE A 69 -8.23 -22.93 -6.29
N ALA A 70 -9.39 -23.31 -5.78
CA ALA A 70 -10.50 -22.40 -5.56
C ALA A 70 -10.14 -21.32 -4.52
N ILE A 71 -9.52 -21.69 -3.40
CA ILE A 71 -9.03 -20.77 -2.38
C ILE A 71 -7.97 -19.83 -2.97
N TYR A 72 -7.00 -20.36 -3.70
CA TYR A 72 -5.98 -19.56 -4.37
C TYR A 72 -6.60 -18.55 -5.33
N GLY A 73 -7.49 -18.99 -6.20
CA GLY A 73 -8.18 -18.14 -7.17
C GLY A 73 -8.97 -17.02 -6.52
N PHE A 74 -9.73 -17.35 -5.46
CA PHE A 74 -10.49 -16.37 -4.70
C PHE A 74 -9.58 -15.30 -4.07
N CYS A 75 -8.53 -15.73 -3.34
CA CYS A 75 -7.58 -14.81 -2.72
C CYS A 75 -6.85 -13.97 -3.78
N TYR A 76 -6.48 -14.55 -4.91
CA TYR A 76 -5.82 -13.84 -6.00
C TYR A 76 -6.73 -12.79 -6.64
N CYS A 77 -8.00 -13.13 -6.91
CA CYS A 77 -8.97 -12.17 -7.44
C CYS A 77 -9.20 -11.00 -6.49
N PHE A 78 -9.33 -11.28 -5.20
CA PHE A 78 -9.49 -10.24 -4.18
C PHE A 78 -8.27 -9.32 -4.10
N ALA A 79 -7.07 -9.89 -4.03
CA ALA A 79 -5.83 -9.12 -4.01
C ALA A 79 -5.64 -8.31 -5.30
N TRP A 80 -5.98 -8.88 -6.46
CA TRP A 80 -5.93 -8.19 -7.73
C TRP A 80 -6.90 -6.98 -7.78
N MET A 81 -8.08 -7.11 -7.18
CA MET A 81 -9.04 -6.00 -7.08
C MET A 81 -8.48 -4.83 -6.25
N VAL A 82 -7.87 -5.12 -5.09
CA VAL A 82 -7.21 -4.10 -4.26
C VAL A 82 -6.06 -3.44 -5.01
N MET A 83 -5.21 -4.22 -5.65
CA MET A 83 -4.08 -3.71 -6.45
C MET A 83 -4.51 -2.85 -7.63
N SER A 84 -5.64 -3.18 -8.27
CA SER A 84 -6.16 -2.39 -9.38
C SER A 84 -6.57 -0.99 -8.94
N TYR A 85 -7.05 -0.84 -7.71
CA TYR A 85 -7.37 0.46 -7.12
C TYR A 85 -6.10 1.30 -6.89
N ASP A 86 -5.07 0.73 -6.28
CA ASP A 86 -3.80 1.43 -6.05
C ASP A 86 -3.09 1.77 -7.37
N SER A 87 -3.11 0.84 -8.32
CA SER A 87 -2.53 1.04 -9.66
C SER A 87 -3.22 2.19 -10.42
N ALA A 88 -4.54 2.35 -10.24
CA ALA A 88 -5.28 3.47 -10.83
C ALA A 88 -4.85 4.82 -10.25
N ASN A 89 -4.56 4.88 -8.94
CA ASN A 89 -4.05 6.09 -8.30
C ASN A 89 -2.63 6.43 -8.79
N TRP A 90 -1.75 5.45 -8.89
CA TRP A 90 -0.40 5.66 -9.43
C TRP A 90 -0.39 6.11 -10.89
N LYS A 91 -1.33 5.60 -11.70
CA LYS A 91 -1.50 6.07 -13.09
C LYS A 91 -1.89 7.54 -13.12
N LYS A 92 -2.84 7.96 -12.29
CA LYS A 92 -3.25 9.36 -12.17
C LYS A 92 -2.10 10.24 -11.64
N ASP A 93 -1.33 9.77 -10.67
CA ASP A 93 -0.16 10.48 -10.17
C ASP A 93 0.88 10.71 -11.26
N ARG A 94 1.08 9.74 -12.18
CA ARG A 94 1.98 9.90 -13.34
C ARG A 94 1.48 10.96 -14.32
N GLU A 95 0.17 11.08 -14.50
CA GLU A 95 -0.46 12.03 -15.44
C GLU A 95 -0.54 13.44 -14.86
N GLU A 96 -0.89 13.57 -13.57
CA GLU A 96 -1.15 14.87 -12.93
C GLU A 96 0.03 15.38 -12.07
N GLY A 97 0.99 14.52 -11.75
CA GLY A 97 2.19 14.93 -11.02
C GLY A 97 2.05 14.88 -9.50
N LYS A 98 2.88 15.65 -8.83
CA LYS A 98 2.99 15.74 -7.37
C LYS A 98 2.61 17.11 -6.86
N ASN A 99 2.28 17.19 -5.57
CA ASN A 99 1.95 18.42 -4.88
C ASN A 99 3.02 18.76 -3.85
N LYS A 100 3.25 20.04 -3.62
CA LYS A 100 4.09 20.55 -2.54
C LYS A 100 3.22 21.33 -1.57
N LEU A 101 3.23 20.96 -0.31
CA LEU A 101 2.48 21.58 0.76
C LEU A 101 3.43 22.12 1.82
N ILE A 102 3.38 23.42 2.09
CA ILE A 102 4.03 24.06 3.23
C ILE A 102 2.98 24.21 4.32
N SER A 103 3.14 23.47 5.41
CA SER A 103 2.12 23.41 6.45
C SER A 103 2.69 22.95 7.80
N VAL A 104 1.79 22.70 8.76
CA VAL A 104 2.12 22.20 10.08
C VAL A 104 1.50 20.81 10.29
N VAL A 105 2.21 19.92 10.96
CA VAL A 105 1.70 18.63 11.38
C VAL A 105 0.65 18.82 12.46
N ILE A 106 -0.61 18.43 12.21
CA ILE A 106 -1.72 18.59 13.16
C ILE A 106 -2.15 17.28 13.83
N ASN A 107 -1.85 16.14 13.22
CA ASN A 107 -2.12 14.83 13.79
C ASN A 107 -1.13 13.78 13.29
N ARG A 108 -0.96 12.73 14.11
CA ARG A 108 -0.13 11.57 13.80
C ARG A 108 -0.96 10.32 14.01
N ASP A 109 -0.93 9.42 13.05
CA ASP A 109 -1.75 8.21 13.06
C ASP A 109 -0.91 7.02 12.58
N LYS A 110 -1.00 5.92 13.29
CA LYS A 110 -0.26 4.70 12.99
C LYS A 110 -1.22 3.53 12.90
N THR A 111 -1.18 2.84 11.78
CA THR A 111 -1.89 1.58 11.57
C THR A 111 -0.89 0.42 11.61
N GLU A 112 -1.36 -0.82 11.59
CA GLU A 112 -0.49 -2.01 11.53
C GLU A 112 0.42 -2.02 10.29
N HIS A 113 0.02 -1.36 9.20
CA HIS A 113 0.70 -1.47 7.90
C HIS A 113 1.27 -0.15 7.38
N ALA A 114 0.94 0.99 7.98
CA ALA A 114 1.37 2.29 7.49
C ALA A 114 1.31 3.37 8.58
N GLU A 115 2.17 4.36 8.44
CA GLU A 115 2.25 5.53 9.28
C GLU A 115 1.82 6.76 8.48
N TYR A 116 1.06 7.63 9.14
CA TYR A 116 0.47 8.80 8.50
C TYR A 116 0.73 10.05 9.32
N LEU A 117 1.07 11.13 8.62
CA LEU A 117 1.03 12.48 9.15
C LEU A 117 -0.16 13.22 8.53
N THR A 118 -0.87 13.98 9.34
CA THR A 118 -1.96 14.82 8.88
C THR A 118 -1.52 16.27 9.00
N PHE A 119 -1.67 17.01 7.91
CA PHE A 119 -1.28 18.40 7.76
C PHE A 119 -2.51 19.29 7.67
N ALA A 120 -2.38 20.53 8.12
CA ALA A 120 -3.41 21.55 7.85
C ALA A 120 -3.45 21.86 6.35
N GLY A 121 -4.62 21.85 5.74
CA GLY A 121 -4.82 22.22 4.34
C GLY A 121 -5.02 23.73 4.14
N PRO A 122 -5.01 24.22 2.89
CA PRO A 122 -5.18 25.64 2.57
C PRO A 122 -6.58 26.17 2.89
N ALA A 123 -7.62 25.35 2.81
CA ALA A 123 -8.96 25.74 3.16
C ALA A 123 -9.21 25.62 4.68
N LYS A 124 -10.15 26.43 5.20
CA LYS A 124 -10.53 26.41 6.61
C LYS A 124 -11.02 25.00 7.02
N ASN A 125 -10.37 24.41 8.02
CA ASN A 125 -10.63 23.06 8.53
C ASN A 125 -10.26 21.91 7.57
N GLU A 126 -9.59 22.18 6.46
CA GLU A 126 -9.08 21.13 5.59
C GLU A 126 -7.92 20.39 6.27
N LYS A 127 -7.93 19.08 6.10
CA LYS A 127 -6.90 18.18 6.62
C LYS A 127 -6.41 17.28 5.51
N ILE A 128 -5.10 17.29 5.29
CA ILE A 128 -4.45 16.45 4.28
C ILE A 128 -3.69 15.36 5.00
N ARG A 129 -4.17 14.10 4.89
CA ARG A 129 -3.53 12.91 5.47
C ARG A 129 -2.61 12.30 4.42
N ILE A 130 -1.34 12.15 4.79
CA ILE A 130 -0.28 11.67 3.88
C ILE A 130 0.41 10.48 4.54
N ARG A 131 0.61 9.41 3.77
CA ARG A 131 1.41 8.26 4.18
C ARG A 131 2.89 8.63 4.16
N VAL A 132 3.60 8.29 5.23
CA VAL A 132 5.01 8.66 5.40
C VAL A 132 5.85 7.42 5.74
N LYS A 133 7.17 7.53 5.61
CA LYS A 133 8.11 6.51 6.06
C LYS A 133 8.17 6.49 7.59
N PRO A 134 8.51 5.35 8.22
CA PRO A 134 8.67 5.25 9.68
C PRO A 134 9.70 6.25 10.27
N GLU A 135 10.72 6.55 9.48
CA GLU A 135 11.76 7.53 9.86
C GLU A 135 11.17 8.93 9.98
N ASP A 136 10.39 9.37 8.99
CA ASP A 136 9.73 10.67 8.96
C ASP A 136 8.65 10.77 10.04
N TYR A 137 7.88 9.68 10.24
CA TYR A 137 6.90 9.62 11.30
C TYR A 137 7.53 9.85 12.69
N SER A 138 8.70 9.26 12.94
CA SER A 138 9.42 9.42 14.19
C SER A 138 10.02 10.82 14.36
N ARG A 139 10.41 11.45 13.23
CA ARG A 139 11.12 12.73 13.20
C ARG A 139 10.21 13.92 13.44
N TYR A 140 9.01 13.92 12.85
CA TYR A 140 8.13 15.09 12.85
C TYR A 140 7.03 14.97 13.90
N ALA A 141 7.09 15.81 14.95
CA ALA A 141 6.09 15.90 15.98
C ALA A 141 4.90 16.80 15.57
N ILE A 142 3.79 16.70 16.29
CA ILE A 142 2.66 17.61 16.14
C ILE A 142 3.13 19.04 16.43
N GLY A 143 2.76 20.00 15.59
CA GLY A 143 3.18 21.40 15.66
C GLY A 143 4.43 21.72 14.83
N THR A 144 5.16 20.73 14.30
CA THR A 144 6.32 20.98 13.45
C THR A 144 5.91 21.55 12.11
N LYS A 145 6.61 22.60 11.67
CA LYS A 145 6.43 23.21 10.34
C LYS A 145 7.27 22.47 9.32
N VAL A 146 6.67 22.05 8.23
CA VAL A 146 7.34 21.27 7.21
C VAL A 146 6.90 21.67 5.80
N SER A 147 7.79 21.42 4.84
CA SER A 147 7.47 21.37 3.43
C SER A 147 7.40 19.89 3.02
N VAL A 148 6.23 19.41 2.63
CA VAL A 148 6.03 18.03 2.17
C VAL A 148 5.73 17.99 0.68
N ILE A 149 6.47 17.15 -0.04
CA ILE A 149 6.22 16.82 -1.45
C ILE A 149 5.59 15.43 -1.46
N TYR A 150 4.40 15.31 -2.06
CA TYR A 150 3.63 14.08 -2.04
C TYR A 150 2.88 13.83 -3.34
N LEU A 151 2.59 12.58 -3.62
CA LEU A 151 1.78 12.16 -4.76
C LEU A 151 0.31 12.53 -4.53
N LYS A 152 -0.32 13.15 -5.53
CA LYS A 152 -1.64 13.78 -5.39
C LYS A 152 -2.75 12.78 -5.05
N PHE A 153 -2.77 11.60 -5.67
CA PHE A 153 -3.84 10.59 -5.52
C PHE A 153 -3.50 9.49 -4.53
N SER A 154 -2.30 8.93 -4.59
CA SER A 154 -1.86 7.91 -3.63
C SER A 154 -1.59 8.45 -2.24
N LYS A 155 -1.46 9.79 -2.10
CA LYS A 155 -1.17 10.45 -0.82
C LYS A 155 0.08 9.89 -0.12
N GLU A 156 1.10 9.58 -0.89
CA GLU A 156 2.39 9.09 -0.39
C GLU A 156 3.42 10.21 -0.41
N ALA A 157 4.12 10.42 0.70
CA ALA A 157 5.19 11.40 0.79
C ALA A 157 6.42 10.93 0.03
N LEU A 158 6.94 11.78 -0.85
CA LEU A 158 8.20 11.58 -1.54
C LEU A 158 9.36 12.19 -0.73
N GLU A 159 9.12 13.38 -0.18
CA GLU A 159 10.12 14.12 0.58
C GLU A 159 9.44 15.01 1.64
N ILE A 160 10.06 15.10 2.82
CA ILE A 160 9.62 16.00 3.89
C ILE A 160 10.84 16.77 4.40
N LEU A 161 10.75 18.09 4.36
CA LEU A 161 11.81 19.00 4.81
C LEU A 161 11.31 19.83 6.00
N ASN A 162 12.15 19.97 7.02
CA ASN A 162 11.87 20.89 8.13
C ASN A 162 11.98 22.35 7.65
N MET A 163 11.08 23.20 8.13
CA MET A 163 11.00 24.62 7.77
C MET A 163 11.32 25.51 8.98
N ASP A 164 12.35 25.15 9.75
CA ASP A 164 12.84 25.97 10.86
C ASP A 164 13.49 27.27 10.39
#